data_21b3ad717b7fe2c37e0b22208adbdb67
#
_entry.id   21b3ad717b7fe2c37e0b22208adbdb67
#
_cell.length_a   1.000
_cell.length_b   1.000
_cell.length_c   1.000
_cell.angle_alpha   90.00
_cell.angle_beta   90.00
_cell.angle_gamma   90.00
#
_symmetry.space_group_name_H-M   'P 1'
#
loop_
_entity.id
_entity.type
_entity.pdbx_description
1 polymer ?
#
loop_
_entity_poly.entity_id
_entity_poly.type
_entity_poly.pdbx_seq_one_letter_code
_entity_poly.pdbx_strand_id
1 'polypeptide(L)'
;VRQEKLYRALLVSDLVTIHQKSGIGRLSAYCGAVSAGVGAGAGIAYLLDGSYEAIAHTIVNAVAIISGTICDGAKPSCAAKIAASVDAGLLGYSMYKNHQEFKSGDGIVSKGVDNTIANVGVLAKEGMRQTDQTILSIMTERCIVDALEKR
;
A
#
# COMPACT_ATOMS: atom_id res chain seq x y z
N VAL A 1 -3.56 -26.31 -3.83
CA VAL A 1 -2.63 -25.58 -4.73
C VAL A 1 -1.35 -26.40 -4.81
N ARG A 2 -0.82 -26.63 -6.04
CA ARG A 2 0.48 -27.27 -6.21
C ARG A 2 1.58 -26.38 -5.59
N GLN A 3 2.56 -26.98 -4.94
CA GLN A 3 3.63 -26.26 -4.22
C GLN A 3 4.39 -25.27 -5.13
N GLU A 4 4.67 -25.65 -6.37
CA GLU A 4 5.30 -24.77 -7.34
C GLU A 4 4.47 -23.50 -7.61
N LYS A 5 3.15 -23.64 -7.75
CA LYS A 5 2.27 -22.47 -7.97
C LYS A 5 2.25 -21.56 -6.75
N LEU A 6 2.32 -22.13 -5.55
CA LEU A 6 2.43 -21.35 -4.32
C LEU A 6 3.74 -20.55 -4.27
N TYR A 7 4.88 -21.16 -4.60
CA TYR A 7 6.16 -20.45 -4.63
C TYR A 7 6.17 -19.31 -5.65
N ARG A 8 5.58 -19.50 -6.83
CA ARG A 8 5.44 -18.45 -7.83
C ARG A 8 4.56 -17.31 -7.31
N ALA A 9 3.48 -17.60 -6.61
CA ALA A 9 2.62 -16.60 -6.00
C ALA A 9 3.34 -15.78 -4.92
N LEU A 10 4.15 -16.44 -4.09
CA LEU A 10 4.98 -15.76 -3.10
C LEU A 10 6.01 -14.85 -3.77
N LEU A 11 6.64 -15.29 -4.85
CA LEU A 11 7.55 -14.44 -5.63
C LEU A 11 6.82 -13.21 -6.23
N VAL A 12 5.61 -13.38 -6.77
CA VAL A 12 4.79 -12.25 -7.25
C VAL A 12 4.52 -11.28 -6.11
N SER A 13 4.09 -11.79 -4.95
CA SER A 13 3.83 -10.98 -3.76
C SER A 13 5.07 -10.18 -3.33
N ASP A 14 6.20 -10.83 -3.22
CA ASP A 14 7.45 -10.22 -2.79
C ASP A 14 7.94 -9.17 -3.79
N LEU A 15 7.94 -9.49 -5.09
CA LEU A 15 8.39 -8.57 -6.14
C LEU A 15 7.49 -7.32 -6.22
N VAL A 16 6.18 -7.46 -6.12
CA VAL A 16 5.24 -6.33 -6.08
C VAL A 16 5.46 -5.48 -4.84
N THR A 17 5.68 -6.10 -3.69
CA THR A 17 6.00 -5.40 -2.43
C THR A 17 7.31 -4.61 -2.56
N ILE A 18 8.36 -5.23 -3.10
CA ILE A 18 9.67 -4.60 -3.31
C ILE A 18 9.56 -3.44 -4.30
N HIS A 19 8.84 -3.63 -5.40
CA HIS A 19 8.64 -2.61 -6.42
C HIS A 19 7.98 -1.34 -5.84
N GLN A 20 6.88 -1.50 -5.09
CA GLN A 20 6.24 -0.38 -4.38
C GLN A 20 7.20 0.26 -3.37
N LYS A 21 7.85 -0.55 -2.54
CA LYS A 21 8.73 -0.07 -1.47
C LYS A 21 9.95 0.67 -2.01
N SER A 22 10.45 0.32 -3.17
CA SER A 22 11.57 1.00 -3.82
C SER A 22 11.24 2.47 -4.14
N GLY A 23 10.02 2.76 -4.57
CA GLY A 23 9.55 4.13 -4.82
C GLY A 23 9.32 4.93 -3.55
N ILE A 24 8.84 4.28 -2.48
CA ILE A 24 8.55 4.91 -1.18
C ILE A 24 9.84 5.26 -0.43
N GLY A 25 10.86 4.41 -0.50
CA GLY A 25 12.11 4.57 0.22
C GLY A 25 12.13 3.88 1.59
N ARG A 26 13.25 4.07 2.33
CA ARG A 26 13.48 3.38 3.60
C ARG A 26 12.67 3.94 4.76
N LEU A 27 12.57 5.27 4.82
CA LEU A 27 11.86 6.02 5.86
C LEU A 27 10.78 6.87 5.19
N SER A 28 9.55 6.69 5.62
CA SER A 28 8.39 7.44 5.18
C SER A 28 7.24 7.23 6.15
N ALA A 29 6.40 8.24 6.30
CA ALA A 29 5.13 8.09 7.01
C ALA A 29 4.13 7.19 6.26
N TYR A 30 4.42 6.76 5.04
CA TYR A 30 3.62 5.76 4.32
C TYR A 30 3.87 4.36 4.91
N CYS A 31 2.82 3.72 5.37
CA CYS A 31 2.93 2.45 6.08
C CYS A 31 3.38 1.30 5.17
N GLY A 32 4.45 0.61 5.56
CA GLY A 32 4.96 -0.57 4.84
C GLY A 32 3.98 -1.74 4.80
N ALA A 33 3.03 -1.81 5.74
CA ALA A 33 1.95 -2.80 5.72
C ALA A 33 1.08 -2.69 4.47
N VAL A 34 0.89 -1.47 3.92
CA VAL A 34 0.16 -1.26 2.67
C VAL A 34 0.84 -1.97 1.51
N SER A 35 2.14 -1.74 1.33
CA SER A 35 2.89 -2.41 0.26
C SER A 35 2.86 -3.93 0.38
N ALA A 36 2.99 -4.45 1.60
CA ALA A 36 2.93 -5.89 1.88
C ALA A 36 1.52 -6.47 1.60
N GLY A 37 0.46 -5.78 2.03
CA GLY A 37 -0.92 -6.22 1.79
C GLY A 37 -1.31 -6.18 0.32
N VAL A 38 -0.92 -5.14 -0.41
CA VAL A 38 -1.10 -5.06 -1.87
C VAL A 38 -0.32 -6.17 -2.58
N GLY A 39 0.93 -6.43 -2.15
CA GLY A 39 1.71 -7.56 -2.66
C GLY A 39 1.05 -8.91 -2.40
N ALA A 40 0.50 -9.12 -1.20
CA ALA A 40 -0.26 -10.33 -0.87
C ALA A 40 -1.49 -10.48 -1.77
N GLY A 41 -2.24 -9.39 -2.02
CA GLY A 41 -3.35 -9.35 -2.98
C GLY A 41 -2.94 -9.78 -4.38
N ALA A 42 -1.80 -9.28 -4.87
CA ALA A 42 -1.22 -9.66 -6.16
C ALA A 42 -0.88 -11.16 -6.22
N GLY A 43 -0.27 -11.71 -5.16
CA GLY A 43 0.02 -13.14 -5.04
C GLY A 43 -1.25 -13.99 -5.03
N ILE A 44 -2.30 -13.55 -4.35
CA ILE A 44 -3.60 -14.22 -4.33
C ILE A 44 -4.25 -14.16 -5.72
N ALA A 45 -4.24 -13.02 -6.40
CA ALA A 45 -4.74 -12.89 -7.77
C ALA A 45 -4.01 -13.87 -8.71
N TYR A 46 -2.68 -14.00 -8.56
CA TYR A 46 -1.92 -14.99 -9.31
C TYR A 46 -2.38 -16.44 -9.02
N LEU A 47 -2.67 -16.77 -7.76
CA LEU A 47 -3.15 -18.11 -7.40
C LEU A 47 -4.53 -18.44 -7.96
N LEU A 48 -5.42 -17.45 -8.00
CA LEU A 48 -6.82 -17.63 -8.36
C LEU A 48 -7.05 -17.52 -9.87
N ASP A 49 -6.37 -16.60 -10.54
CA ASP A 49 -6.52 -16.30 -11.97
C ASP A 49 -5.21 -16.53 -12.73
N GLY A 50 -4.16 -15.79 -12.37
CA GLY A 50 -2.82 -15.90 -12.93
C GLY A 50 -2.58 -15.02 -14.17
N SER A 51 -3.59 -14.29 -14.66
CA SER A 51 -3.42 -13.34 -15.75
C SER A 51 -2.74 -12.06 -15.28
N TYR A 52 -2.06 -11.39 -16.18
CA TYR A 52 -1.45 -10.09 -15.92
C TYR A 52 -2.52 -9.05 -15.54
N GLU A 53 -3.64 -9.06 -16.25
CA GLU A 53 -4.78 -8.16 -16.03
C GLU A 53 -5.33 -8.30 -14.60
N ALA A 54 -5.57 -9.52 -14.14
CA ALA A 54 -6.06 -9.77 -12.78
C ALA A 54 -5.10 -9.22 -11.72
N ILE A 55 -3.81 -9.43 -11.91
CA ILE A 55 -2.78 -8.96 -10.98
C ILE A 55 -2.70 -7.42 -11.01
N ALA A 56 -2.61 -6.83 -12.20
CA ALA A 56 -2.47 -5.38 -12.37
C ALA A 56 -3.68 -4.62 -11.81
N HIS A 57 -4.90 -5.05 -12.12
CA HIS A 57 -6.13 -4.45 -11.58
C HIS A 57 -6.25 -4.63 -10.07
N THR A 58 -5.86 -5.80 -9.55
CA THR A 58 -5.82 -6.04 -8.09
C THR A 58 -4.89 -5.05 -7.39
N ILE A 59 -3.69 -4.82 -7.94
CA ILE A 59 -2.72 -3.87 -7.38
C ILE A 59 -3.29 -2.45 -7.40
N VAL A 60 -3.80 -1.99 -8.54
CA VAL A 60 -4.35 -0.63 -8.70
C VAL A 60 -5.52 -0.40 -7.75
N ASN A 61 -6.48 -1.34 -7.72
CA ASN A 61 -7.64 -1.24 -6.83
C ASN A 61 -7.22 -1.23 -5.36
N ALA A 62 -6.34 -2.15 -4.95
CA ALA A 62 -5.88 -2.24 -3.57
C ALA A 62 -5.14 -0.97 -3.14
N VAL A 63 -4.24 -0.45 -3.99
CA VAL A 63 -3.52 0.80 -3.73
C VAL A 63 -4.50 1.97 -3.60
N ALA A 64 -5.48 2.10 -4.49
CA ALA A 64 -6.47 3.17 -4.42
C ALA A 64 -7.32 3.12 -3.15
N ILE A 65 -7.64 1.90 -2.65
CA ILE A 65 -8.43 1.71 -1.44
C ILE A 65 -7.66 2.07 -0.17
N ILE A 66 -6.42 1.60 -0.04
CA ILE A 66 -5.70 1.60 1.25
C ILE A 66 -4.56 2.63 1.35
N SER A 67 -4.24 3.33 0.27
CA SER A 67 -3.23 4.41 0.30
C SER A 67 -3.59 5.48 1.31
N GLY A 68 -2.58 6.04 1.96
CA GLY A 68 -2.78 7.05 3.00
C GLY A 68 -2.73 6.51 4.43
N THR A 69 -2.65 5.20 4.63
CA THR A 69 -2.37 4.62 5.94
C THR A 69 -0.99 5.05 6.42
N ILE A 70 -0.94 5.77 7.53
CA ILE A 70 0.31 6.30 8.08
C ILE A 70 1.10 5.25 8.86
N CYS A 71 2.42 5.38 8.83
CA CYS A 71 3.34 4.65 9.69
C CYS A 71 3.75 5.55 10.87
N ASP A 72 3.40 5.15 12.06
CA ASP A 72 3.65 5.84 13.32
C ASP A 72 4.43 4.94 14.31
N GLY A 73 5.38 4.16 13.77
CA GLY A 73 6.21 3.23 14.52
C GLY A 73 5.61 1.83 14.67
N ALA A 74 6.46 0.87 15.02
CA ALA A 74 6.07 -0.52 15.24
C ALA A 74 5.32 -0.66 16.57
N LYS A 75 4.07 -1.12 16.49
CA LYS A 75 3.18 -1.22 17.66
C LYS A 75 2.01 -2.19 17.40
N PRO A 76 1.22 -2.56 18.42
CA PRO A 76 0.14 -3.54 18.27
C PRO A 76 -0.86 -3.23 17.16
N SER A 77 -1.15 -1.95 16.88
CA SER A 77 -2.05 -1.57 15.78
C SER A 77 -1.52 -1.93 14.40
N CYS A 78 -0.24 -2.27 14.25
CA CYS A 78 0.31 -2.75 12.98
C CYS A 78 -0.35 -4.07 12.53
N ALA A 79 -0.76 -4.93 13.47
CA ALA A 79 -1.49 -6.15 13.13
C ALA A 79 -2.81 -5.83 12.40
N ALA A 80 -3.57 -4.85 12.90
CA ALA A 80 -4.80 -4.41 12.26
C ALA A 80 -4.53 -3.71 10.90
N LYS A 81 -3.47 -2.92 10.79
CA LYS A 81 -3.06 -2.29 9.52
C LYS A 81 -2.67 -3.34 8.47
N ILE A 82 -2.00 -4.42 8.87
CA ILE A 82 -1.68 -5.55 7.98
C ILE A 82 -2.97 -6.23 7.51
N ALA A 83 -3.88 -6.57 8.44
CA ALA A 83 -5.16 -7.18 8.11
C ALA A 83 -5.95 -6.31 7.11
N ALA A 84 -6.13 -5.02 7.41
CA ALA A 84 -6.84 -4.09 6.52
C ALA A 84 -6.18 -3.98 5.13
N SER A 85 -4.85 -4.05 5.07
CA SER A 85 -4.14 -3.98 3.79
C SER A 85 -4.30 -5.25 2.96
N VAL A 86 -4.35 -6.42 3.60
CA VAL A 86 -4.67 -7.70 2.93
C VAL A 86 -6.12 -7.71 2.46
N ASP A 87 -7.06 -7.22 3.28
CA ASP A 87 -8.47 -7.09 2.90
C ASP A 87 -8.64 -6.16 1.69
N ALA A 88 -7.89 -5.07 1.61
CA ALA A 88 -7.88 -4.22 0.42
C ALA A 88 -7.38 -4.97 -0.82
N GLY A 89 -6.40 -5.85 -0.69
CA GLY A 89 -5.95 -6.75 -1.75
C GLY A 89 -7.03 -7.71 -2.22
N LEU A 90 -7.72 -8.36 -1.28
CA LEU A 90 -8.83 -9.28 -1.57
C LEU A 90 -10.01 -8.54 -2.22
N LEU A 91 -10.35 -7.36 -1.71
CA LEU A 91 -11.40 -6.51 -2.29
C LEU A 91 -11.02 -6.07 -3.70
N GLY A 92 -9.76 -5.67 -3.92
CA GLY A 92 -9.24 -5.27 -5.22
C GLY A 92 -9.37 -6.38 -6.28
N TYR A 93 -9.06 -7.62 -5.90
CA TYR A 93 -9.29 -8.78 -6.77
C TYR A 93 -10.80 -9.06 -7.00
N SER A 94 -11.61 -8.97 -5.96
CA SER A 94 -13.07 -9.15 -6.07
C SER A 94 -13.68 -8.11 -7.01
N MET A 95 -13.25 -6.85 -6.94
CA MET A 95 -13.66 -5.79 -7.86
C MET A 95 -13.32 -6.16 -9.31
N TYR A 96 -12.08 -6.58 -9.57
CA TYR A 96 -11.67 -7.04 -10.90
C TYR A 96 -12.59 -8.15 -11.42
N LYS A 97 -12.89 -9.17 -10.60
CA LYS A 97 -13.78 -10.27 -10.98
C LYS A 97 -15.21 -9.82 -11.31
N ASN A 98 -15.65 -8.71 -10.74
CA ASN A 98 -16.95 -8.10 -10.99
C ASN A 98 -16.90 -6.98 -12.05
N HIS A 99 -15.83 -6.90 -12.84
CA HIS A 99 -15.60 -5.86 -13.85
C HIS A 99 -15.67 -4.44 -13.29
N GLN A 100 -15.25 -4.28 -12.04
CA GLN A 100 -15.13 -3.00 -11.34
C GLN A 100 -13.66 -2.66 -11.18
N GLU A 101 -13.32 -1.43 -11.51
CA GLU A 101 -11.95 -0.93 -11.42
C GLU A 101 -11.93 0.58 -11.21
N PHE A 102 -10.91 1.06 -10.53
CA PHE A 102 -10.57 2.48 -10.54
C PHE A 102 -9.83 2.82 -11.83
N LYS A 103 -10.17 3.96 -12.41
CA LYS A 103 -9.66 4.38 -13.73
C LYS A 103 -8.66 5.51 -13.62
N SER A 104 -7.87 5.67 -14.66
CA SER A 104 -6.98 6.82 -14.78
C SER A 104 -7.76 8.13 -14.63
N GLY A 105 -7.33 8.95 -13.66
CA GLY A 105 -8.01 10.17 -13.25
C GLY A 105 -8.79 10.05 -11.93
N ASP A 106 -8.94 8.85 -11.39
CA ASP A 106 -9.51 8.62 -10.06
C ASP A 106 -8.44 8.90 -9.00
N GLY A 107 -8.25 10.15 -8.65
CA GLY A 107 -7.26 10.58 -7.67
C GLY A 107 -5.83 10.25 -8.08
N ILE A 108 -5.16 9.38 -7.31
CA ILE A 108 -3.76 8.96 -7.57
C ILE A 108 -3.63 7.90 -8.65
N VAL A 109 -4.73 7.35 -9.15
CA VAL A 109 -4.71 6.32 -10.18
C VAL A 109 -4.37 6.92 -11.53
N SER A 110 -3.34 6.37 -12.16
CA SER A 110 -2.90 6.74 -13.51
C SER A 110 -3.02 5.57 -14.48
N LYS A 111 -2.88 5.86 -15.77
CA LYS A 111 -2.88 4.81 -16.79
C LYS A 111 -1.70 3.87 -16.58
N GLY A 112 -1.99 2.61 -16.30
CA GLY A 112 -1.01 1.56 -16.05
C GLY A 112 -0.63 1.42 -14.58
N VAL A 113 -0.35 0.19 -14.17
CA VAL A 113 -0.04 -0.17 -12.79
C VAL A 113 1.25 0.50 -12.31
N ASP A 114 2.28 0.55 -13.12
CA ASP A 114 3.57 1.16 -12.76
C ASP A 114 3.47 2.66 -12.51
N ASN A 115 2.67 3.38 -13.31
CA ASN A 115 2.44 4.81 -13.10
C ASN A 115 1.67 5.08 -11.82
N THR A 116 0.70 4.24 -11.48
CA THR A 116 -0.02 4.33 -10.21
C THR A 116 0.91 4.07 -9.02
N ILE A 117 1.77 3.06 -9.10
CA ILE A 117 2.80 2.77 -8.09
C ILE A 117 3.78 3.96 -7.97
N ALA A 118 4.21 4.54 -9.09
CA ALA A 118 5.09 5.71 -9.08
C ALA A 118 4.45 6.92 -8.40
N ASN A 119 3.16 7.18 -8.63
CA ASN A 119 2.42 8.24 -7.95
C ASN A 119 2.39 8.04 -6.42
N VAL A 120 2.20 6.79 -5.97
CA VAL A 120 2.28 6.45 -4.55
C VAL A 120 3.69 6.71 -4.00
N GLY A 121 4.71 6.37 -4.77
CA GLY A 121 6.11 6.66 -4.41
C GLY A 121 6.35 8.16 -4.20
N VAL A 122 5.87 9.00 -5.10
CA VAL A 122 5.95 10.46 -4.98
C VAL A 122 5.18 10.96 -3.76
N LEU A 123 3.93 10.51 -3.58
CA LEU A 123 3.12 10.87 -2.41
C LEU A 123 3.83 10.48 -1.11
N ALA A 124 4.37 9.28 -1.04
CA ALA A 124 5.04 8.78 0.15
C ALA A 124 6.35 9.51 0.46
N LYS A 125 7.15 9.79 -0.57
CA LYS A 125 8.48 10.37 -0.43
C LYS A 125 8.45 11.88 -0.22
N GLU A 126 7.64 12.57 -1.01
CA GLU A 126 7.57 14.03 -0.99
C GLU A 126 6.35 14.53 -0.20
N GLY A 127 5.16 14.01 -0.51
CA GLY A 127 3.91 14.48 0.11
C GLY A 127 3.82 14.17 1.61
N MET A 128 4.33 13.04 2.06
CA MET A 128 4.29 12.65 3.48
C MET A 128 5.49 13.12 4.31
N ARG A 129 6.38 13.93 3.75
CA ARG A 129 7.56 14.42 4.48
C ARG A 129 7.19 15.22 5.73
N GLN A 130 6.25 16.15 5.60
CA GLN A 130 5.75 16.93 6.74
C GLN A 130 4.97 16.05 7.72
N THR A 131 4.21 15.09 7.20
CA THR A 131 3.49 14.10 8.03
C THR A 131 4.45 13.30 8.90
N ASP A 132 5.57 12.84 8.34
CA ASP A 132 6.61 12.11 9.08
C ASP A 132 7.19 12.95 10.21
N GLN A 133 7.56 14.20 9.92
CA GLN A 133 8.05 15.13 10.93
C GLN A 133 7.03 15.38 12.04
N THR A 134 5.76 15.54 11.68
CA THR A 134 4.67 15.75 12.64
C THR A 134 4.49 14.53 13.54
N ILE A 135 4.51 13.32 12.97
CA ILE A 135 4.41 12.06 13.73
C ILE A 135 5.57 11.94 14.72
N LEU A 136 6.80 12.20 14.26
CA LEU A 136 7.98 12.17 15.13
C LEU A 136 7.88 13.19 16.27
N SER A 137 7.38 14.39 16.01
CA SER A 137 7.14 15.40 17.04
C SER A 137 6.12 14.94 18.08
N ILE A 138 5.01 14.34 17.64
CA ILE A 138 3.99 13.77 18.54
C ILE A 138 4.60 12.65 19.40
N MET A 139 5.36 11.74 18.78
CA MET A 139 5.95 10.60 19.48
C MET A 139 7.02 11.01 20.51
N THR A 140 7.66 12.17 20.32
CA THR A 140 8.66 12.71 21.26
C THR A 140 8.08 13.70 22.26
N GLU A 141 6.74 13.80 22.36
CA GLU A 141 6.01 14.69 23.27
C GLU A 141 6.30 16.20 23.12
N ARG A 142 7.04 16.60 22.12
CA ARG A 142 7.37 18.01 21.87
C ARG A 142 6.18 18.81 21.33
N CYS A 143 5.20 18.16 20.72
CA CYS A 143 4.11 18.85 20.01
C CYS A 143 3.00 19.36 20.94
N ILE A 144 2.82 18.76 22.12
CA ILE A 144 1.72 19.09 23.03
C ILE A 144 2.02 20.37 23.81
N VAL A 145 3.25 20.54 24.25
CA VAL A 145 3.68 21.72 25.04
C VAL A 145 3.64 23.00 24.20
N ASP A 146 4.24 22.98 23.01
CA ASP A 146 4.31 24.15 22.12
C ASP A 146 2.94 24.61 21.59
N ALA A 147 1.99 23.70 21.44
CA ALA A 147 0.64 24.03 20.98
C ALA A 147 -0.22 24.67 22.07
N LEU A 148 0.06 24.37 23.34
CA LEU A 148 -0.62 24.95 24.49
C LEU A 148 -0.05 26.34 24.86
N GLU A 149 1.23 26.58 24.61
CA GLU A 149 1.88 27.86 24.92
C GLU A 149 1.59 28.96 23.88
N LYS A 150 1.09 28.60 22.68
CA LYS A 150 0.75 29.55 21.60
C LYS A 150 -0.72 29.96 21.56
N ARG A 151 -1.53 29.57 22.55
CA ARG A 151 -2.92 29.98 22.74
C ARG A 151 -3.04 30.96 23.90
#